data_eefe90359ed2cba8b01924d7a7d20b97
#
_entry.id   eefe90359ed2cba8b01924d7a7d20b97
#
_cell.length_a   1.000
_cell.length_b   1.000
_cell.length_c   1.000
_cell.angle_alpha   90.00
_cell.angle_beta   90.00
_cell.angle_gamma   90.00
#
_symmetry.space_group_name_H-M   'P 1'
#
loop_
_entity.id
_entity.type
_entity.pdbx_description
1 polymer ?
#
loop_
_entity_poly.entity_id
_entity_poly.type
_entity_poly.pdbx_seq_one_letter_code
_entity_poly.pdbx_strand_id
1 'polypeptide(L)'
;MERGRVSVGGSGGGRGGKVALGGIGGVVVLVVALLLGGDPGELLSQLGGVDGSSQGGSGEAGTLEGCETEEDANSKVDCRIGFTVSSLDTVWQSQLAAQTGVAYVRPAVNIFTDSTFTGCGSATSAVGPFYCPADATAYFDTSFFRVLVDQFGSSGGPLAQEYVVAHEVGHHIQNQLGDIGRAQSDPQGPESGGVRVELQADCYAGIWAHFA
;
A
#
# COMPACT_ATOMS: atom_id res chain seq x y z
N MET A 1 0.98 13.01 -15.46
CA MET A 1 0.20 12.30 -14.39
C MET A 1 -1.21 12.04 -14.89
N GLU A 2 -1.67 10.80 -14.92
CA GLU A 2 -3.07 10.47 -15.24
C GLU A 2 -3.94 10.63 -13.98
N ARG A 3 -4.49 11.81 -13.80
CA ARG A 3 -5.25 12.21 -12.60
C ARG A 3 -6.51 11.37 -12.34
N GLY A 4 -7.10 10.76 -13.37
CA GLY A 4 -8.33 9.97 -13.26
C GLY A 4 -8.18 8.58 -12.66
N ARG A 5 -6.95 8.09 -12.41
CA ARG A 5 -6.67 6.77 -11.86
C ARG A 5 -6.42 6.80 -10.35
N VAL A 6 -6.04 7.93 -9.81
CA VAL A 6 -5.86 8.14 -8.38
C VAL A 6 -7.14 8.73 -7.82
N SER A 7 -7.84 8.00 -6.98
CA SER A 7 -9.02 8.46 -6.26
C SER A 7 -8.65 8.88 -4.84
N VAL A 8 -9.27 9.97 -4.36
CA VAL A 8 -9.12 10.48 -3.00
C VAL A 8 -10.50 10.45 -2.34
N GLY A 9 -10.62 9.77 -1.21
CA GLY A 9 -11.86 9.73 -0.43
C GLY A 9 -12.28 8.32 -0.04
N GLY A 10 -13.09 8.21 1.01
CA GLY A 10 -13.66 6.96 1.49
C GLY A 10 -14.75 6.45 0.54
N SER A 11 -14.69 5.18 0.17
CA SER A 11 -15.69 4.50 -0.65
C SER A 11 -16.99 4.31 0.13
N GLY A 12 -18.12 4.74 -0.45
CA GLY A 12 -19.46 4.59 0.15
C GLY A 12 -19.95 3.15 0.18
N GLY A 13 -20.62 2.82 1.27
CA GLY A 13 -21.30 1.65 1.74
C GLY A 13 -21.67 0.48 0.80
N GLY A 14 -21.16 -0.68 1.14
CA GLY A 14 -21.67 -2.01 0.75
C GLY A 14 -21.91 -2.87 1.99
N ARG A 15 -23.00 -3.63 2.00
CA ARG A 15 -23.53 -4.44 3.12
C ARG A 15 -22.53 -5.43 3.70
N GLY A 16 -22.46 -5.43 5.02
CA GLY A 16 -21.93 -6.40 5.96
C GLY A 16 -21.26 -7.68 5.44
N GLY A 17 -19.91 -7.68 5.39
CA GLY A 17 -19.07 -8.88 5.29
C GLY A 17 -18.23 -9.01 6.55
N LYS A 18 -18.08 -10.23 7.06
CA LYS A 18 -17.27 -10.53 8.24
C LYS A 18 -15.81 -10.18 7.99
N VAL A 19 -15.21 -9.45 8.91
CA VAL A 19 -13.79 -9.11 8.89
C VAL A 19 -12.98 -10.40 9.01
N ALA A 20 -12.28 -10.77 7.93
CA ALA A 20 -11.26 -11.81 7.98
C ALA A 20 -9.92 -11.13 8.28
N LEU A 21 -9.46 -11.22 9.52
CA LEU A 21 -8.09 -10.88 9.93
C LEU A 21 -7.12 -11.90 9.33
N GLY A 22 -6.68 -11.67 8.12
CA GLY A 22 -5.80 -12.59 7.41
C GLY A 22 -5.40 -12.07 6.03
N GLY A 23 -5.17 -10.78 5.90
CA GLY A 23 -4.69 -10.17 4.66
C GLY A 23 -3.23 -9.77 4.75
N ILE A 24 -2.58 -9.66 3.61
CA ILE A 24 -1.19 -9.25 3.40
C ILE A 24 -0.85 -7.92 4.10
N GLY A 25 -1.83 -7.01 4.29
CA GLY A 25 -1.63 -5.74 4.98
C GLY A 25 -1.18 -5.84 6.45
N GLY A 26 -1.60 -6.90 7.18
CA GLY A 26 -1.11 -7.14 8.55
C GLY A 26 0.36 -7.55 8.59
N VAL A 27 0.87 -8.12 7.50
CA VAL A 27 2.25 -8.57 7.38
C VAL A 27 3.19 -7.38 7.11
N VAL A 28 2.76 -6.40 6.34
CA VAL A 28 3.56 -5.17 6.07
C VAL A 28 3.87 -4.42 7.36
N VAL A 29 2.86 -4.22 8.21
CA VAL A 29 3.06 -3.58 9.52
C VAL A 29 4.03 -4.40 10.38
N LEU A 30 3.94 -5.73 10.32
CA LEU A 30 4.79 -6.63 11.08
C LEU A 30 6.23 -6.64 10.56
N VAL A 31 6.45 -6.61 9.25
CA VAL A 31 7.78 -6.54 8.63
C VAL A 31 8.43 -5.19 8.89
N VAL A 32 7.71 -4.10 8.74
CA VAL A 32 8.21 -2.75 9.07
C VAL A 32 8.59 -2.67 10.55
N ALA A 33 7.78 -3.24 11.46
CA ALA A 33 8.10 -3.31 12.89
C ALA A 33 9.38 -4.11 13.16
N LEU A 34 9.56 -5.26 12.50
CA LEU A 34 10.77 -6.10 12.63
C LEU A 34 12.02 -5.42 12.07
N LEU A 35 11.93 -4.74 10.94
CA LEU A 35 13.04 -4.02 10.33
C LEU A 35 13.48 -2.80 11.16
N LEU A 36 12.57 -2.21 11.92
CA LEU A 36 12.82 -1.06 12.80
C LEU A 36 13.09 -1.45 14.25
N GLY A 37 13.17 -2.75 14.57
CA GLY A 37 13.50 -3.25 15.90
C GLY A 37 12.37 -3.22 16.94
N GLY A 38 11.11 -3.11 16.48
CA GLY A 38 9.90 -3.18 17.34
C GLY A 38 9.52 -4.62 17.70
N ASP A 39 8.84 -4.82 18.84
CA ASP A 39 8.35 -6.12 19.28
C ASP A 39 6.99 -6.43 18.61
N PRO A 40 6.89 -7.49 17.77
CA PRO A 40 5.66 -7.85 17.07
C PRO A 40 4.50 -8.22 18.01
N GLY A 41 4.80 -8.71 19.22
CA GLY A 41 3.80 -9.14 20.18
C GLY A 41 3.05 -7.97 20.83
N GLU A 42 3.73 -6.87 21.06
CA GLU A 42 3.15 -5.66 21.64
C GLU A 42 2.23 -4.94 20.63
N LEU A 43 2.61 -4.95 19.35
CA LEU A 43 1.80 -4.38 18.26
C LEU A 43 0.50 -5.17 18.05
N LEU A 44 0.56 -6.51 18.10
CA LEU A 44 -0.63 -7.36 17.94
C LEU A 44 -1.63 -7.17 19.10
N SER A 45 -1.15 -6.89 20.32
CA SER A 45 -2.02 -6.64 21.48
C SER A 45 -2.73 -5.28 21.42
N GLN A 46 -2.13 -4.29 20.78
CA GLN A 46 -2.75 -2.98 20.54
C GLN A 46 -3.82 -3.02 19.43
N LEU A 47 -3.63 -3.87 18.42
CA LEU A 47 -4.60 -4.04 17.31
C LEU A 47 -5.86 -4.82 17.71
N GLY A 48 -5.81 -5.60 18.79
CA GLY A 48 -6.94 -6.42 19.27
C GLY A 48 -8.02 -5.67 20.08
N GLY A 49 -7.86 -4.38 20.34
CA GLY A 49 -8.67 -3.62 21.30
C GLY A 49 -9.56 -2.51 20.75
N VAL A 50 -9.86 -2.46 19.45
CA VAL A 50 -10.68 -1.36 18.88
C VAL A 50 -12.10 -1.81 18.60
N ASP A 51 -12.96 -1.66 19.61
CA ASP A 51 -14.41 -1.56 19.41
C ASP A 51 -14.74 -0.19 18.79
N GLY A 52 -14.92 -0.15 17.47
CA GLY A 52 -15.15 1.07 16.72
C GLY A 52 -16.57 1.27 16.27
N SER A 53 -17.32 2.12 16.95
CA SER A 53 -18.47 2.79 16.37
C SER A 53 -18.00 4.09 15.72
N SER A 54 -17.75 4.10 14.43
CA SER A 54 -17.49 5.30 13.64
C SER A 54 -18.50 5.42 12.52
N GLN A 55 -19.26 6.47 12.58
CA GLN A 55 -20.25 6.91 11.61
C GLN A 55 -19.52 7.39 10.34
N GLY A 56 -19.50 6.55 9.30
CA GLY A 56 -18.83 6.84 8.06
C GLY A 56 -19.53 7.95 7.29
N GLY A 57 -18.85 9.07 7.12
CA GLY A 57 -19.24 10.08 6.14
C GLY A 57 -18.94 9.56 4.72
N SER A 58 -19.94 9.52 3.86
CA SER A 58 -19.79 9.25 2.42
C SER A 58 -19.15 10.45 1.76
N GLY A 59 -17.82 10.47 1.66
CA GLY A 59 -17.09 11.39 0.81
C GLY A 59 -17.11 10.92 -0.64
N GLU A 60 -17.46 11.80 -1.54
CA GLU A 60 -17.37 11.60 -2.99
C GLU A 60 -15.90 11.37 -3.39
N ALA A 61 -15.62 10.35 -4.21
CA ALA A 61 -14.25 10.09 -4.67
C ALA A 61 -13.75 11.28 -5.50
N GLY A 62 -12.85 12.08 -4.93
CA GLY A 62 -12.20 13.18 -5.59
C GLY A 62 -10.99 12.72 -6.41
N THR A 63 -10.58 13.53 -7.38
CA THR A 63 -9.30 13.38 -8.07
C THR A 63 -8.22 14.19 -7.36
N LEU A 64 -6.95 13.86 -7.55
CA LEU A 64 -5.85 14.66 -7.04
C LEU A 64 -5.87 16.06 -7.65
N GLU A 65 -6.27 17.05 -6.85
CA GLU A 65 -6.27 18.46 -7.23
C GLU A 65 -5.04 19.17 -6.65
N GLY A 66 -4.50 20.15 -7.39
CA GLY A 66 -3.37 20.95 -6.92
C GLY A 66 -2.06 20.19 -6.75
N CYS A 67 -1.85 19.12 -7.54
CA CYS A 67 -0.62 18.34 -7.64
C CYS A 67 0.02 18.54 -9.02
N GLU A 68 0.57 19.72 -9.26
CA GLU A 68 1.06 20.10 -10.60
C GLU A 68 2.57 20.25 -10.66
N THR A 69 3.21 20.50 -9.53
CA THR A 69 4.62 20.86 -9.44
C THR A 69 5.42 19.91 -8.55
N GLU A 70 6.74 19.93 -8.67
CA GLU A 70 7.66 19.25 -7.75
C GLU A 70 7.51 19.76 -6.31
N GLU A 71 7.18 21.04 -6.12
CA GLU A 71 6.89 21.64 -4.82
C GLU A 71 5.68 20.96 -4.17
N ASP A 72 4.63 20.68 -4.95
CA ASP A 72 3.45 19.95 -4.47
C ASP A 72 3.85 18.53 -4.02
N ALA A 73 4.67 17.82 -4.80
CA ALA A 73 5.17 16.49 -4.45
C ALA A 73 6.02 16.52 -3.17
N ASN A 74 6.80 17.59 -2.96
CA ASN A 74 7.66 17.73 -1.80
C ASN A 74 6.92 18.15 -0.53
N SER A 75 5.80 18.86 -0.66
CA SER A 75 5.06 19.42 0.48
C SER A 75 3.80 18.65 0.87
N LYS A 76 3.18 17.90 -0.06
CA LYS A 76 1.90 17.21 0.13
C LYS A 76 2.07 15.71 -0.05
N VAL A 77 1.62 14.92 0.93
CA VAL A 77 1.73 13.44 0.92
C VAL A 77 0.94 12.83 -0.23
N ASP A 78 -0.29 13.26 -0.45
CA ASP A 78 -1.16 12.78 -1.52
C ASP A 78 -0.57 13.08 -2.91
N CYS A 79 0.00 14.26 -3.11
CA CYS A 79 0.71 14.60 -4.33
C CYS A 79 1.96 13.72 -4.51
N ARG A 80 2.74 13.52 -3.45
CA ARG A 80 3.91 12.63 -3.49
C ARG A 80 3.51 11.21 -3.89
N ILE A 81 2.46 10.64 -3.32
CA ILE A 81 1.92 9.34 -3.74
C ILE A 81 1.63 9.34 -5.24
N GLY A 82 0.91 10.33 -5.75
CA GLY A 82 0.57 10.43 -7.16
C GLY A 82 1.77 10.56 -8.11
N PHE A 83 2.78 11.35 -7.73
CA PHE A 83 4.02 11.48 -8.51
C PHE A 83 4.85 10.19 -8.48
N THR A 84 4.97 9.55 -7.32
CA THR A 84 5.67 8.27 -7.16
C THR A 84 5.02 7.18 -8.01
N VAL A 85 3.69 7.06 -8.00
CA VAL A 85 2.95 6.13 -8.86
C VAL A 85 3.20 6.41 -10.35
N SER A 86 3.26 7.67 -10.77
CA SER A 86 3.58 8.03 -12.15
C SER A 86 4.99 7.60 -12.55
N SER A 87 5.97 7.75 -11.66
CA SER A 87 7.34 7.29 -11.85
C SER A 87 7.40 5.76 -11.94
N LEU A 88 6.72 5.06 -11.01
CA LEU A 88 6.60 3.60 -11.00
C LEU A 88 6.01 3.06 -12.31
N ASP A 89 4.96 3.68 -12.83
CA ASP A 89 4.37 3.29 -14.12
C ASP A 89 5.37 3.41 -15.27
N THR A 90 6.16 4.48 -15.28
CA THR A 90 7.17 4.70 -16.31
C THR A 90 8.24 3.63 -16.27
N VAL A 91 8.75 3.31 -15.10
CA VAL A 91 9.75 2.26 -14.88
C VAL A 91 9.19 0.89 -15.26
N TRP A 92 8.05 0.51 -14.67
CA TRP A 92 7.51 -0.83 -14.86
C TRP A 92 6.97 -1.09 -16.27
N GLN A 93 6.49 -0.07 -16.96
CA GLN A 93 6.10 -0.20 -18.37
C GLN A 93 7.27 -0.65 -19.26
N SER A 94 8.49 -0.20 -18.94
CA SER A 94 9.69 -0.61 -19.66
C SER A 94 10.31 -1.90 -19.11
N GLN A 95 10.44 -2.01 -17.77
CA GLN A 95 11.22 -3.07 -17.14
C GLN A 95 10.48 -4.42 -17.10
N LEU A 96 9.17 -4.43 -16.78
CA LEU A 96 8.43 -5.68 -16.64
C LEU A 96 8.39 -6.46 -17.95
N ALA A 97 8.02 -5.80 -19.02
CA ALA A 97 7.96 -6.44 -20.36
C ALA A 97 9.34 -6.91 -20.85
N ALA A 98 10.39 -6.11 -20.62
CA ALA A 98 11.74 -6.43 -21.03
C ALA A 98 12.32 -7.65 -20.31
N GLN A 99 12.00 -7.83 -19.02
CA GLN A 99 12.59 -8.87 -18.18
C GLN A 99 11.75 -10.15 -18.12
N THR A 100 10.43 -10.05 -18.24
CA THR A 100 9.52 -11.18 -18.02
C THR A 100 8.66 -11.54 -19.24
N GLY A 101 8.57 -10.67 -20.22
CA GLY A 101 7.64 -10.79 -21.36
C GLY A 101 6.18 -10.46 -20.98
N VAL A 102 5.88 -10.12 -19.73
CA VAL A 102 4.54 -9.74 -19.26
C VAL A 102 4.35 -8.25 -19.46
N ALA A 103 3.27 -7.87 -20.15
CA ALA A 103 2.94 -6.46 -20.29
C ALA A 103 2.47 -5.87 -18.96
N TYR A 104 3.01 -4.70 -18.60
CA TYR A 104 2.59 -3.99 -17.39
C TYR A 104 1.18 -3.43 -17.55
N VAL A 105 0.31 -3.79 -16.63
CA VAL A 105 -1.02 -3.20 -16.45
C VAL A 105 -0.96 -2.34 -15.19
N ARG A 106 -1.38 -1.08 -15.30
CA ARG A 106 -1.32 -0.13 -14.19
C ARG A 106 -2.32 -0.49 -13.08
N PRO A 107 -1.95 -0.45 -11.79
CA PRO A 107 -2.91 -0.60 -10.70
C PRO A 107 -3.83 0.62 -10.61
N ALA A 108 -5.01 0.44 -10.04
CA ALA A 108 -5.74 1.57 -9.48
C ALA A 108 -5.07 2.03 -8.17
N VAL A 109 -5.30 3.28 -7.79
CA VAL A 109 -4.77 3.87 -6.56
C VAL A 109 -5.88 4.57 -5.82
N ASN A 110 -6.02 4.27 -4.53
CA ASN A 110 -6.97 4.93 -3.64
C ASN A 110 -6.24 5.52 -2.44
N ILE A 111 -6.39 6.82 -2.25
CA ILE A 111 -5.88 7.54 -1.08
C ILE A 111 -7.06 7.81 -0.16
N PHE A 112 -6.99 7.35 1.09
CA PHE A 112 -8.08 7.47 2.03
C PHE A 112 -7.60 8.02 3.38
N THR A 113 -8.56 8.35 4.24
CA THR A 113 -8.34 8.70 5.65
C THR A 113 -9.39 7.96 6.48
N ASP A 114 -8.96 7.42 7.61
CA ASP A 114 -9.75 6.65 8.58
C ASP A 114 -10.19 5.27 8.09
N SER A 115 -11.02 5.17 7.06
CA SER A 115 -11.53 3.87 6.59
C SER A 115 -11.89 3.89 5.11
N THR A 116 -11.81 2.70 4.47
CA THR A 116 -12.22 2.50 3.09
C THR A 116 -12.79 1.09 2.89
N PHE A 117 -13.55 0.90 1.81
CA PHE A 117 -14.03 -0.42 1.36
C PHE A 117 -13.27 -0.84 0.11
N THR A 118 -12.86 -2.09 0.07
CA THR A 118 -12.03 -2.64 -1.00
C THR A 118 -12.57 -3.99 -1.46
N GLY A 119 -12.08 -4.48 -2.59
CA GLY A 119 -12.36 -5.85 -3.02
C GLY A 119 -11.90 -6.94 -2.05
N CYS A 120 -10.97 -6.60 -1.15
CA CYS A 120 -10.45 -7.49 -0.10
C CYS A 120 -11.19 -7.34 1.25
N GLY A 121 -12.16 -6.45 1.36
CA GLY A 121 -12.94 -6.16 2.58
C GLY A 121 -12.79 -4.72 3.05
N SER A 122 -13.29 -4.43 4.24
CA SER A 122 -13.15 -3.11 4.88
C SER A 122 -11.73 -2.96 5.45
N ALA A 123 -11.14 -1.80 5.28
CA ALA A 123 -9.86 -1.42 5.86
C ALA A 123 -9.97 -0.12 6.64
N THR A 124 -9.18 0.00 7.70
CA THR A 124 -9.04 1.21 8.52
C THR A 124 -7.57 1.63 8.58
N SER A 125 -7.30 2.82 9.11
CA SER A 125 -5.93 3.32 9.33
C SER A 125 -5.01 2.35 10.09
N ALA A 126 -5.57 1.44 10.90
CA ALA A 126 -4.80 0.43 11.61
C ALA A 126 -4.14 -0.62 10.69
N VAL A 127 -4.62 -0.77 9.46
CA VAL A 127 -4.04 -1.71 8.49
C VAL A 127 -2.78 -1.14 7.86
N GLY A 128 -2.62 0.19 7.80
CA GLY A 128 -1.60 0.87 7.03
C GLY A 128 -1.87 0.85 5.52
N PRO A 129 -0.91 1.24 4.69
CA PRO A 129 -0.95 1.04 3.25
C PRO A 129 -1.02 -0.45 2.89
N PHE A 130 -1.69 -0.79 1.79
CA PHE A 130 -1.79 -2.17 1.32
C PHE A 130 -2.20 -2.25 -0.14
N TYR A 131 -1.86 -3.37 -0.77
CA TYR A 131 -2.37 -3.74 -2.08
C TYR A 131 -3.48 -4.79 -1.95
N CYS A 132 -4.59 -4.58 -2.66
CA CYS A 132 -5.67 -5.57 -2.76
C CYS A 132 -5.63 -6.27 -4.12
N PRO A 133 -5.28 -7.56 -4.18
CA PRO A 133 -5.24 -8.29 -5.45
C PRO A 133 -6.62 -8.53 -6.06
N ALA A 134 -7.69 -8.50 -5.28
CA ALA A 134 -9.05 -8.76 -5.77
C ALA A 134 -9.58 -7.64 -6.67
N ASP A 135 -9.17 -6.39 -6.45
CA ASP A 135 -9.56 -5.23 -7.27
C ASP A 135 -8.35 -4.56 -7.96
N ALA A 136 -7.15 -5.15 -7.83
CA ALA A 136 -5.90 -4.64 -8.38
C ALA A 136 -5.61 -3.17 -8.00
N THR A 137 -5.89 -2.80 -6.75
CA THR A 137 -5.78 -1.44 -6.23
C THR A 137 -4.77 -1.34 -5.10
N ALA A 138 -3.91 -0.34 -5.16
CA ALA A 138 -3.04 0.06 -4.03
C ALA A 138 -3.75 1.13 -3.19
N TYR A 139 -3.84 0.91 -1.89
CA TYR A 139 -4.54 1.73 -0.92
C TYR A 139 -3.56 2.43 0.01
N PHE A 140 -3.70 3.75 0.16
CA PHE A 140 -2.80 4.56 0.99
C PHE A 140 -3.60 5.38 2.00
N ASP A 141 -3.41 5.09 3.28
CA ASP A 141 -3.86 5.97 4.35
C ASP A 141 -2.81 7.05 4.62
N THR A 142 -3.16 8.30 4.39
CA THR A 142 -2.24 9.43 4.60
C THR A 142 -1.84 9.63 6.05
N SER A 143 -2.64 9.17 7.01
CA SER A 143 -2.33 9.24 8.44
C SER A 143 -1.20 8.29 8.85
N PHE A 144 -1.03 7.18 8.12
CA PHE A 144 0.01 6.18 8.37
C PHE A 144 1.43 6.76 8.34
N PHE A 145 1.69 7.72 7.47
CA PHE A 145 3.02 8.33 7.38
C PHE A 145 3.43 9.10 8.64
N ARG A 146 2.46 9.59 9.42
CA ARG A 146 2.74 10.14 10.76
C ARG A 146 3.05 9.05 11.76
N VAL A 147 2.34 7.92 11.68
CA VAL A 147 2.61 6.74 12.52
C VAL A 147 4.02 6.21 12.30
N LEU A 148 4.51 6.18 11.05
CA LEU A 148 5.89 5.80 10.73
C LEU A 148 6.93 6.67 11.47
N VAL A 149 6.67 7.97 11.59
CA VAL A 149 7.56 8.88 12.34
C VAL A 149 7.43 8.66 13.85
N ASP A 150 6.19 8.71 14.35
CA ASP A 150 5.91 8.81 15.78
C ASP A 150 6.15 7.50 16.53
N GLN A 151 5.86 6.36 15.90
CA GLN A 151 5.95 5.04 16.55
C GLN A 151 7.18 4.24 16.12
N PHE A 152 7.62 4.38 14.88
CA PHE A 152 8.72 3.57 14.35
C PHE A 152 10.03 4.35 14.22
N GLY A 153 10.08 5.64 14.62
CA GLY A 153 11.29 6.44 14.57
C GLY A 153 11.85 6.67 13.16
N SER A 154 11.02 6.46 12.13
CA SER A 154 11.38 6.76 10.75
C SER A 154 11.65 8.25 10.59
N SER A 155 12.52 8.61 9.65
CA SER A 155 12.74 10.02 9.30
C SER A 155 11.47 10.71 8.78
N GLY A 156 10.45 9.93 8.36
CA GLY A 156 9.24 10.43 7.71
C GLY A 156 9.50 11.22 6.43
N GLY A 157 10.74 11.20 5.96
CA GLY A 157 11.17 11.94 4.79
C GLY A 157 10.55 11.42 3.49
N PRO A 158 10.67 12.19 2.38
CA PRO A 158 10.08 11.84 1.08
C PRO A 158 10.42 10.43 0.64
N LEU A 159 11.68 10.02 0.72
CA LEU A 159 12.13 8.69 0.28
C LEU A 159 11.45 7.55 1.06
N ALA A 160 11.22 7.71 2.38
CA ALA A 160 10.53 6.67 3.16
C ALA A 160 9.08 6.51 2.71
N GLN A 161 8.41 7.60 2.37
CA GLN A 161 7.05 7.59 1.86
C GLN A 161 6.97 7.00 0.45
N GLU A 162 7.88 7.38 -0.42
CA GLU A 162 8.00 6.86 -1.78
C GLU A 162 8.31 5.36 -1.78
N TYR A 163 9.17 4.90 -0.86
CA TYR A 163 9.46 3.48 -0.68
C TYR A 163 8.19 2.68 -0.34
N VAL A 164 7.36 3.16 0.59
CA VAL A 164 6.08 2.50 0.91
C VAL A 164 5.19 2.40 -0.33
N VAL A 165 5.08 3.47 -1.11
CA VAL A 165 4.30 3.46 -2.36
C VAL A 165 4.86 2.44 -3.37
N ALA A 166 6.18 2.38 -3.50
CA ALA A 166 6.85 1.45 -4.40
C ALA A 166 6.70 -0.01 -3.95
N HIS A 167 6.68 -0.28 -2.65
CA HIS A 167 6.43 -1.60 -2.08
C HIS A 167 5.02 -2.10 -2.42
N GLU A 168 3.99 -1.27 -2.23
CA GLU A 168 2.60 -1.66 -2.56
C GLU A 168 2.40 -1.90 -4.06
N VAL A 169 3.05 -1.10 -4.91
CA VAL A 169 3.08 -1.37 -6.36
C VAL A 169 3.91 -2.64 -6.65
N GLY A 170 4.91 -2.97 -5.85
CA GLY A 170 5.63 -4.24 -5.90
C GLY A 170 4.68 -5.44 -5.75
N HIS A 171 3.73 -5.38 -4.82
CA HIS A 171 2.68 -6.39 -4.72
C HIS A 171 1.79 -6.47 -5.97
N HIS A 172 1.54 -5.34 -6.62
CA HIS A 172 0.82 -5.36 -7.90
C HIS A 172 1.61 -6.10 -8.99
N ILE A 173 2.93 -5.90 -9.07
CA ILE A 173 3.80 -6.67 -9.99
C ILE A 173 3.72 -8.16 -9.67
N GLN A 174 3.80 -8.55 -8.41
CA GLN A 174 3.67 -9.93 -7.97
C GLN A 174 2.32 -10.54 -8.35
N ASN A 175 1.24 -9.77 -8.26
CA ASN A 175 -0.08 -10.22 -8.67
C ASN A 175 -0.12 -10.50 -10.17
N GLN A 176 0.45 -9.63 -11.00
CA GLN A 176 0.55 -9.83 -12.46
C GLN A 176 1.40 -11.07 -12.81
N LEU A 177 2.45 -11.37 -12.03
CA LEU A 177 3.32 -12.53 -12.23
C LEU A 177 2.76 -13.82 -11.60
N GLY A 178 1.67 -13.73 -10.83
CA GLY A 178 1.03 -14.84 -10.13
C GLY A 178 1.76 -15.29 -8.86
N ASP A 179 2.68 -14.49 -8.33
CA ASP A 179 3.48 -14.81 -7.15
C ASP A 179 2.64 -14.79 -5.87
N ILE A 180 1.69 -13.86 -5.74
CA ILE A 180 0.78 -13.79 -4.59
C ILE A 180 -0.02 -15.08 -4.45
N GLY A 181 -0.58 -15.59 -5.53
CA GLY A 181 -1.33 -16.84 -5.51
C GLY A 181 -0.47 -18.04 -5.11
N ARG A 182 0.80 -18.07 -5.52
CA ARG A 182 1.74 -19.11 -5.10
C ARG A 182 2.11 -19.02 -3.62
N ALA A 183 2.30 -17.82 -3.10
CA ALA A 183 2.63 -17.60 -1.70
C ALA A 183 1.51 -18.03 -0.74
N GLN A 184 0.26 -17.94 -1.16
CA GLN A 184 -0.90 -18.36 -0.35
C GLN A 184 -0.93 -19.86 -0.04
N SER A 185 -0.20 -20.69 -0.77
CA SER A 185 -0.07 -22.12 -0.48
C SER A 185 0.88 -22.43 0.70
N ASP A 186 1.72 -21.47 1.10
CA ASP A 186 2.68 -21.57 2.20
C ASP A 186 2.77 -20.23 2.96
N PRO A 187 1.70 -19.85 3.71
CA PRO A 187 1.57 -18.49 4.22
C PRO A 187 2.32 -18.20 5.54
N GLN A 188 2.83 -19.20 6.24
CA GLN A 188 3.36 -19.05 7.60
C GLN A 188 4.76 -19.64 7.78
N GLY A 189 5.53 -19.01 8.66
CA GLY A 189 6.90 -19.41 9.00
C GLY A 189 7.97 -18.46 8.45
N PRO A 190 9.20 -18.52 8.98
CA PRO A 190 10.26 -17.56 8.65
C PRO A 190 10.77 -17.66 7.21
N GLU A 191 10.52 -18.78 6.52
CA GLU A 191 10.88 -19.01 5.11
C GLU A 191 9.64 -19.19 4.23
N SER A 192 8.46 -18.80 4.72
CA SER A 192 7.18 -18.98 4.05
C SER A 192 7.06 -18.17 2.75
N GLY A 193 6.10 -18.58 1.93
CA GLY A 193 5.68 -17.80 0.76
C GLY A 193 5.26 -16.38 1.11
N GLY A 194 4.63 -16.18 2.28
CA GLY A 194 4.28 -14.86 2.80
C GLY A 194 5.52 -13.97 2.98
N VAL A 195 6.54 -14.44 3.72
CA VAL A 195 7.79 -13.68 3.92
C VAL A 195 8.51 -13.40 2.60
N ARG A 196 8.53 -14.38 1.69
CA ARG A 196 9.18 -14.20 0.38
C ARG A 196 8.49 -13.15 -0.49
N VAL A 197 7.18 -13.04 -0.42
CA VAL A 197 6.39 -12.02 -1.14
C VAL A 197 6.75 -10.63 -0.63
N GLU A 198 6.88 -10.44 0.69
CA GLU A 198 7.28 -9.16 1.26
C GLU A 198 8.70 -8.75 0.84
N LEU A 199 9.67 -9.66 0.99
CA LEU A 199 11.05 -9.41 0.56
C LEU A 199 11.17 -9.16 -0.95
N GLN A 200 10.33 -9.79 -1.76
CA GLN A 200 10.29 -9.56 -3.19
C GLN A 200 9.67 -8.18 -3.51
N ALA A 201 8.65 -7.73 -2.77
CA ALA A 201 8.11 -6.39 -2.92
C ALA A 201 9.16 -5.32 -2.58
N ASP A 202 9.96 -5.53 -1.53
CA ASP A 202 11.13 -4.68 -1.20
C ASP A 202 12.15 -4.65 -2.34
N CYS A 203 12.43 -5.81 -2.94
CA CYS A 203 13.33 -5.88 -4.09
C CYS A 203 12.78 -5.09 -5.29
N TYR A 204 11.48 -5.15 -5.57
CA TYR A 204 10.86 -4.38 -6.63
C TYR A 204 10.88 -2.87 -6.35
N ALA A 205 10.70 -2.45 -5.09
CA ALA A 205 10.89 -1.07 -4.68
C ALA A 205 12.34 -0.60 -4.94
N GLY A 206 13.33 -1.45 -4.65
CA GLY A 206 14.74 -1.18 -4.94
C GLY A 206 15.05 -1.10 -6.44
N ILE A 207 14.41 -1.94 -7.26
CA ILE A 207 14.53 -1.88 -8.73
C ILE A 207 13.97 -0.55 -9.23
N TRP A 208 12.78 -0.15 -8.78
CA TRP A 208 12.23 1.15 -9.14
C TRP A 208 13.20 2.28 -8.77
N ALA A 209 13.70 2.31 -7.54
CA ALA A 209 14.60 3.36 -7.06
C ALA A 209 15.92 3.44 -7.87
N HIS A 210 16.34 2.34 -8.51
CA HIS A 210 17.51 2.33 -9.39
C HIS A 210 17.24 2.98 -10.75
N PHE A 211 16.02 2.88 -11.27
CA PHE A 211 15.64 3.37 -12.62
C PHE A 211 14.85 4.69 -12.60
N ALA A 212 14.43 5.17 -11.42
CA ALA A 212 13.65 6.40 -11.24
C ALA A 212 14.47 7.69 -11.43
#